data_1654ea4b46bc0a455f6b459bbed64b7e
#
_entry.id   1654ea4b46bc0a455f6b459bbed64b7e
#
_cell.length_a   1.000
_cell.length_b   1.000
_cell.length_c   1.000
_cell.angle_alpha   90.00
_cell.angle_beta   90.00
_cell.angle_gamma   90.00
#
_symmetry.space_group_name_H-M   'P 1'
#
loop_
_entity.id
_entity.type
_entity.pdbx_description
1 polymer ?
#
loop_
_entity_poly.entity_id
_entity_poly.type
_entity_poly.pdbx_seq_one_letter_code
_entity_poly.pdbx_strand_id
1 'polypeptide(L)'
;MDHLDQLENKSVHILREAYHGFKRLGMLWSIGKDSTVMLWLARKAFFGHVPFPLIHIDTAYKIPEMIAYRDRLAFEWNLTLLYGQNEQALGAKRTFPDGAVDRITCCSLLKTEALKRTLSGEWPRYRFNHAKRAYEVDRNTEPFTGIIAGVRADEEGSRSKERYFSPRTGQSLWDVGDQPPEFWNQYKTEFAPGTHVRIHPLLDWTELNIWEYIRRESIPTVSLYYNQGDGQRYRSLGCWPCTKPVRSDARTVDEIIEELRTGKFANIAERSGRAQDKDDGGGLETLRRDGYM
;
A
#
# COMPACT_ATOMS: atom_id res chain seq x y z
N MET A 1 -6.28 8.11 27.19
CA MET A 1 -5.75 7.80 25.83
C MET A 1 -5.91 6.30 25.66
N ASP A 2 -6.76 5.87 24.73
CA ASP A 2 -6.96 4.45 24.45
C ASP A 2 -5.85 3.89 23.53
N HIS A 3 -5.90 2.60 23.22
CA HIS A 3 -4.90 1.95 22.40
C HIS A 3 -4.86 2.52 20.97
N LEU A 4 -6.02 2.81 20.36
CA LEU A 4 -6.08 3.41 19.02
C LEU A 4 -5.53 4.84 19.01
N ASP A 5 -5.72 5.62 20.09
CA ASP A 5 -5.12 6.95 20.21
C ASP A 5 -3.59 6.87 20.24
N GLN A 6 -3.03 5.86 20.91
CA GLN A 6 -1.57 5.66 20.97
C GLN A 6 -1.03 5.32 19.58
N LEU A 7 -1.69 4.41 18.85
CA LEU A 7 -1.32 4.04 17.49
C LEU A 7 -1.44 5.23 16.52
N GLU A 8 -2.53 6.00 16.61
CA GLU A 8 -2.73 7.22 15.82
C GLU A 8 -1.62 8.23 16.06
N ASN A 9 -1.36 8.57 17.34
CA ASN A 9 -0.34 9.55 17.70
C ASN A 9 1.04 9.15 17.20
N LYS A 10 1.40 7.87 17.33
CA LYS A 10 2.67 7.34 16.81
C LYS A 10 2.74 7.45 15.29
N SER A 11 1.69 7.05 14.58
CA SER A 11 1.64 7.16 13.12
C SER A 11 1.72 8.60 12.63
N VAL A 12 1.00 9.52 13.29
CA VAL A 12 1.05 10.97 12.98
C VAL A 12 2.46 11.53 13.22
N HIS A 13 3.12 11.13 14.31
CA HIS A 13 4.51 11.52 14.56
C HIS A 13 5.44 11.05 13.43
N ILE A 14 5.39 9.76 13.07
CA ILE A 14 6.20 9.19 11.99
C ILE A 14 5.97 9.91 10.65
N LEU A 15 4.70 10.23 10.32
CA LEU A 15 4.36 10.95 9.09
C LEU A 15 4.97 12.36 9.06
N ARG A 16 4.97 13.07 10.19
CA ARG A 16 5.58 14.41 10.31
C ARG A 16 7.09 14.36 10.24
N GLU A 17 7.73 13.39 10.91
CA GLU A 17 9.18 13.15 10.82
C GLU A 17 9.60 12.84 9.37
N ALA A 18 8.83 11.98 8.68
CA ALA A 18 9.09 11.68 7.28
C ALA A 18 8.96 12.92 6.39
N TYR A 19 7.94 13.75 6.60
CA TYR A 19 7.74 14.96 5.82
C TYR A 19 8.86 15.99 6.02
N HIS A 20 9.35 16.10 7.26
CA HIS A 20 10.49 16.97 7.58
C HIS A 20 11.80 16.44 6.99
N GLY A 21 12.04 15.14 7.09
CA GLY A 21 13.33 14.52 6.73
C GLY A 21 13.55 14.28 5.23
N PHE A 22 12.48 14.16 4.43
CA PHE A 22 12.61 13.78 3.02
C PHE A 22 12.08 14.87 2.08
N LYS A 23 12.96 15.48 1.30
CA LYS A 23 12.59 16.52 0.31
C LYS A 23 11.66 16.00 -0.79
N ARG A 24 11.82 14.73 -1.17
CA ARG A 24 11.03 14.05 -2.21
C ARG A 24 10.28 12.88 -1.58
N LEU A 25 9.28 13.20 -0.77
CA LEU A 25 8.41 12.24 -0.12
C LEU A 25 7.20 11.90 -1.00
N GLY A 26 6.84 10.62 -1.06
CA GLY A 26 5.60 10.14 -1.67
C GLY A 26 4.95 9.07 -0.82
N MET A 27 3.67 8.80 -1.03
CA MET A 27 2.93 7.78 -0.31
C MET A 27 2.32 6.76 -1.28
N LEU A 28 2.61 5.49 -1.09
CA LEU A 28 1.99 4.42 -1.87
C LEU A 28 0.54 4.23 -1.45
N TRP A 29 -0.36 4.32 -2.43
CA TRP A 29 -1.77 4.09 -2.21
C TRP A 29 -2.28 2.93 -3.07
N SER A 30 -2.34 1.75 -2.48
CA SER A 30 -2.81 0.51 -3.13
C SER A 30 -4.33 0.40 -3.22
N ILE A 31 -5.07 1.39 -2.68
CA ILE A 31 -6.54 1.44 -2.58
C ILE A 31 -7.09 0.43 -1.55
N GLY A 32 -6.23 -0.35 -0.91
CA GLY A 32 -6.60 -1.25 0.18
C GLY A 32 -6.96 -0.49 1.47
N LYS A 33 -7.62 -1.17 2.42
CA LYS A 33 -8.03 -0.60 3.71
C LYS A 33 -6.87 0.03 4.47
N ASP A 34 -5.72 -0.66 4.54
CA ASP A 34 -4.54 -0.21 5.29
C ASP A 34 -3.97 1.09 4.71
N SER A 35 -3.76 1.13 3.38
CA SER A 35 -3.27 2.33 2.71
C SER A 35 -4.28 3.49 2.73
N THR A 36 -5.57 3.20 2.87
CA THR A 36 -6.62 4.23 3.04
C THR A 36 -6.66 4.77 4.47
N VAL A 37 -6.47 3.91 5.49
CA VAL A 37 -6.27 4.36 6.88
C VAL A 37 -5.01 5.22 6.98
N MET A 38 -3.92 4.81 6.34
CA MET A 38 -2.69 5.61 6.30
C MET A 38 -2.90 6.99 5.64
N LEU A 39 -3.68 7.04 4.56
CA LEU A 39 -4.08 8.30 3.91
C LEU A 39 -4.92 9.18 4.86
N TRP A 40 -5.83 8.60 5.61
CA TRP A 40 -6.61 9.32 6.61
C TRP A 40 -5.72 9.90 7.71
N LEU A 41 -4.79 9.09 8.23
CA LEU A 41 -3.79 9.53 9.21
C LEU A 41 -2.92 10.67 8.68
N ALA A 42 -2.51 10.60 7.40
CA ALA A 42 -1.79 11.69 6.75
C ALA A 42 -2.62 12.98 6.70
N ARG A 43 -3.91 12.90 6.35
CA ARG A 43 -4.81 14.07 6.42
C ARG A 43 -4.92 14.64 7.83
N LYS A 44 -5.01 13.80 8.86
CA LYS A 44 -5.01 14.26 10.26
C LYS A 44 -3.67 14.89 10.64
N ALA A 45 -2.55 14.28 10.27
CA ALA A 45 -1.21 14.80 10.55
C ALA A 45 -0.99 16.22 10.01
N PHE A 46 -1.63 16.57 8.90
CA PHE A 46 -1.48 17.84 8.19
C PHE A 46 -2.81 18.61 8.05
N PHE A 47 -3.67 18.51 9.05
CA PHE A 47 -4.88 19.34 9.21
C PHE A 47 -5.83 19.30 8.00
N GLY A 48 -6.09 18.12 7.49
CA GLY A 48 -7.01 17.89 6.35
C GLY A 48 -6.35 17.91 4.98
N HIS A 49 -5.07 18.28 4.91
CA HIS A 49 -4.27 18.35 3.69
C HIS A 49 -3.26 17.20 3.61
N VAL A 50 -2.91 16.73 2.41
CA VAL A 50 -1.81 15.78 2.18
C VAL A 50 -0.72 16.48 1.38
N PRO A 51 0.43 16.86 1.99
CA PRO A 51 1.41 17.74 1.38
C PRO A 51 2.37 17.05 0.40
N PHE A 52 2.18 15.77 0.14
CA PHE A 52 2.98 14.95 -0.76
C PHE A 52 2.10 14.13 -1.72
N PRO A 53 2.62 13.73 -2.89
CA PRO A 53 1.83 12.97 -3.85
C PRO A 53 1.56 11.55 -3.36
N LEU A 54 0.37 11.05 -3.70
CA LEU A 54 0.02 9.64 -3.64
C LEU A 54 0.50 8.95 -4.92
N ILE A 55 1.03 7.74 -4.79
CA ILE A 55 1.56 6.95 -5.90
C ILE A 55 0.79 5.65 -5.98
N HIS A 56 0.09 5.42 -7.08
CA HIS A 56 -0.59 4.18 -7.39
C HIS A 56 0.17 3.43 -8.49
N ILE A 57 0.45 2.14 -8.27
CA ILE A 57 0.98 1.27 -9.34
C ILE A 57 -0.20 0.55 -9.97
N ASP A 58 -0.50 0.95 -11.20
CA ASP A 58 -1.60 0.38 -11.96
C ASP A 58 -1.12 -0.82 -12.78
N THR A 59 -1.70 -1.97 -12.49
CA THR A 59 -1.38 -3.22 -13.19
C THR A 59 -2.30 -3.49 -14.38
N ALA A 60 -3.24 -2.60 -14.67
CA ALA A 60 -4.35 -2.77 -15.61
C ALA A 60 -5.33 -3.93 -15.28
N TYR A 61 -5.07 -4.67 -14.20
CA TYR A 61 -5.89 -5.81 -13.76
C TYR A 61 -6.54 -5.57 -12.40
N LYS A 62 -6.80 -4.30 -12.05
CA LYS A 62 -7.56 -3.96 -10.84
C LYS A 62 -9.05 -4.20 -11.05
N ILE A 63 -9.76 -4.54 -9.97
CA ILE A 63 -11.23 -4.63 -10.00
C ILE A 63 -11.79 -3.21 -10.26
N PRO A 64 -12.77 -3.05 -11.19
CA PRO A 64 -13.26 -1.73 -11.60
C PRO A 64 -13.73 -0.83 -10.44
N GLU A 65 -14.35 -1.42 -9.41
CA GLU A 65 -14.82 -0.72 -8.22
C GLU A 65 -13.67 -0.05 -7.45
N MET A 66 -12.47 -0.65 -7.48
CA MET A 66 -11.28 -0.06 -6.87
C MET A 66 -10.84 1.20 -7.60
N ILE A 67 -10.87 1.18 -8.92
CA ILE A 67 -10.49 2.33 -9.76
C ILE A 67 -11.50 3.47 -9.60
N ALA A 68 -12.79 3.15 -9.65
CA ALA A 68 -13.85 4.14 -9.43
C ALA A 68 -13.73 4.79 -8.03
N TYR A 69 -13.47 3.99 -7.01
CA TYR A 69 -13.23 4.48 -5.65
C TYR A 69 -11.99 5.37 -5.57
N ARG A 70 -10.88 4.99 -6.21
CA ARG A 70 -9.64 5.75 -6.27
C ARG A 70 -9.87 7.15 -6.84
N ASP A 71 -10.48 7.21 -8.01
CA ASP A 71 -10.64 8.47 -8.75
C ASP A 71 -11.65 9.39 -8.05
N ARG A 72 -12.70 8.82 -7.46
CA ARG A 72 -13.65 9.56 -6.64
C ARG A 72 -12.97 10.20 -5.42
N LEU A 73 -12.23 9.41 -4.65
CA LEU A 73 -11.59 9.90 -3.44
C LEU A 73 -10.48 10.92 -3.75
N ALA A 74 -9.73 10.70 -4.85
CA ALA A 74 -8.74 11.65 -5.32
C ALA A 74 -9.37 13.01 -5.62
N PHE A 75 -10.54 13.01 -6.25
CA PHE A 75 -11.28 14.23 -6.54
C PHE A 75 -11.86 14.88 -5.28
N GLU A 76 -12.60 14.12 -4.47
CA GLU A 76 -13.28 14.62 -3.27
C GLU A 76 -12.32 15.20 -2.23
N TRP A 77 -11.15 14.58 -2.05
CA TRP A 77 -10.15 14.99 -1.07
C TRP A 77 -9.05 15.88 -1.65
N ASN A 78 -9.18 16.30 -2.90
CA ASN A 78 -8.21 17.13 -3.62
C ASN A 78 -6.77 16.58 -3.51
N LEU A 79 -6.61 15.29 -3.79
CA LEU A 79 -5.32 14.60 -3.64
C LEU A 79 -4.43 14.80 -4.86
N THR A 80 -3.15 15.02 -4.65
CA THR A 80 -2.16 14.91 -5.72
C THR A 80 -1.91 13.42 -5.98
N LEU A 81 -2.63 12.84 -6.94
CA LEU A 81 -2.52 11.43 -7.29
C LEU A 81 -1.67 11.24 -8.55
N LEU A 82 -0.65 10.41 -8.43
CA LEU A 82 0.16 9.91 -9.53
C LEU A 82 -0.07 8.42 -9.72
N TYR A 83 -0.06 7.93 -10.96
CA TYR A 83 0.09 6.51 -11.21
C TYR A 83 1.27 6.22 -12.15
N GLY A 84 1.82 5.01 -12.02
CA GLY A 84 2.80 4.44 -12.93
C GLY A 84 2.41 3.02 -13.31
N GLN A 85 2.84 2.56 -14.47
CA GLN A 85 2.57 1.21 -14.95
C GLN A 85 3.69 0.73 -15.88
N ASN A 86 3.79 -0.59 -16.09
CA ASN A 86 4.68 -1.19 -17.08
C ASN A 86 3.96 -1.31 -18.43
N GLU A 87 3.98 -0.22 -19.20
CA GLU A 87 3.34 -0.16 -20.52
C GLU A 87 3.95 -1.17 -21.51
N GLN A 88 5.25 -1.44 -21.38
CA GLN A 88 5.95 -2.40 -22.27
C GLN A 88 5.43 -3.82 -22.05
N ALA A 89 5.35 -4.26 -20.78
CA ALA A 89 4.83 -5.59 -20.45
C ALA A 89 3.36 -5.75 -20.82
N LEU A 90 2.55 -4.70 -20.58
CA LEU A 90 1.13 -4.68 -20.94
C LEU A 90 0.94 -4.70 -22.46
N GLY A 91 1.64 -3.85 -23.21
CA GLY A 91 1.56 -3.80 -24.68
C GLY A 91 2.03 -5.08 -25.34
N ALA A 92 3.04 -5.72 -24.79
CA ALA A 92 3.55 -7.04 -25.26
C ALA A 92 2.71 -8.21 -24.72
N LYS A 93 1.65 -7.99 -23.94
CA LYS A 93 0.82 -9.01 -23.28
C LYS A 93 1.65 -10.01 -22.45
N ARG A 94 2.75 -9.57 -21.87
CA ARG A 94 3.61 -10.40 -21.00
C ARG A 94 3.04 -10.47 -19.59
N THR A 95 1.85 -11.04 -19.46
CA THR A 95 1.12 -11.10 -18.19
C THR A 95 0.59 -12.51 -17.92
N PHE A 96 0.31 -12.81 -16.66
CA PHE A 96 -0.32 -14.07 -16.25
C PHE A 96 -1.72 -14.25 -16.85
N PRO A 97 -2.61 -13.22 -16.85
CA PRO A 97 -3.92 -13.37 -17.48
C PRO A 97 -3.88 -13.65 -18.97
N ASP A 98 -2.84 -13.21 -19.68
CA ASP A 98 -2.65 -13.49 -21.10
C ASP A 98 -1.97 -14.88 -21.34
N GLY A 99 -1.63 -15.61 -20.28
CA GLY A 99 -0.99 -16.93 -20.37
C GLY A 99 0.49 -16.91 -20.76
N ALA A 100 1.10 -15.71 -20.85
CA ALA A 100 2.48 -15.56 -21.35
C ALA A 100 3.55 -15.79 -20.28
N VAL A 101 3.23 -15.59 -19.01
CA VAL A 101 4.15 -15.74 -17.86
C VAL A 101 3.40 -16.29 -16.65
N ASP A 102 4.15 -16.85 -15.70
CA ASP A 102 3.62 -17.25 -14.41
C ASP A 102 3.25 -16.03 -13.53
N ARG A 103 2.59 -16.29 -12.39
CA ARG A 103 2.10 -15.23 -11.48
C ARG A 103 3.23 -14.42 -10.86
N ILE A 104 4.32 -15.07 -10.48
CA ILE A 104 5.45 -14.40 -9.82
C ILE A 104 6.12 -13.45 -10.81
N THR A 105 6.40 -13.93 -12.01
CA THR A 105 6.96 -13.11 -13.11
C THR A 105 6.03 -11.94 -13.45
N CYS A 106 4.72 -12.18 -13.54
CA CYS A 106 3.74 -11.10 -13.76
C CYS A 106 3.78 -10.06 -12.63
N CYS A 107 3.84 -10.48 -11.36
CA CYS A 107 3.97 -9.57 -10.23
C CYS A 107 5.30 -8.80 -10.25
N SER A 108 6.40 -9.45 -10.62
CA SER A 108 7.70 -8.80 -10.79
C SER A 108 7.63 -7.70 -11.85
N LEU A 109 7.07 -7.98 -13.01
CA LEU A 109 6.94 -7.01 -14.11
C LEU A 109 5.97 -5.86 -13.78
N LEU A 110 4.73 -6.19 -13.39
CA LEU A 110 3.65 -5.21 -13.27
C LEU A 110 3.62 -4.46 -11.93
N LYS A 111 4.32 -4.96 -10.90
CA LYS A 111 4.35 -4.31 -9.58
C LYS A 111 5.77 -3.88 -9.21
N THR A 112 6.71 -4.82 -9.13
CA THR A 112 8.06 -4.53 -8.62
C THR A 112 8.84 -3.62 -9.58
N GLU A 113 8.93 -4.00 -10.83
CA GLU A 113 9.63 -3.20 -11.85
C GLU A 113 8.91 -1.86 -12.09
N ALA A 114 7.58 -1.89 -12.25
CA ALA A 114 6.79 -0.68 -12.40
C ALA A 114 6.98 0.28 -11.22
N LEU A 115 7.02 -0.24 -9.98
CA LEU A 115 7.27 0.56 -8.80
C LEU A 115 8.66 1.19 -8.82
N LYS A 116 9.71 0.38 -9.03
CA LYS A 116 11.10 0.87 -9.05
C LYS A 116 11.28 1.99 -10.06
N ARG A 117 10.86 1.78 -11.30
CA ARG A 117 11.05 2.75 -12.39
C ARG A 117 10.15 3.97 -12.28
N THR A 118 8.95 3.81 -11.70
CA THR A 118 8.09 4.96 -11.36
C THR A 118 8.73 5.82 -10.28
N LEU A 119 9.30 5.20 -9.24
CA LEU A 119 9.91 5.94 -8.14
C LEU A 119 11.23 6.61 -8.54
N SER A 120 12.05 5.97 -9.37
CA SER A 120 13.30 6.55 -9.89
C SER A 120 13.05 7.66 -10.92
N GLY A 121 11.85 7.73 -11.50
CA GLY A 121 11.54 8.69 -12.57
C GLY A 121 11.98 8.24 -13.95
N GLU A 122 12.45 6.98 -14.11
CA GLU A 122 12.82 6.41 -15.41
C GLU A 122 11.61 6.22 -16.32
N TRP A 123 10.44 5.88 -15.74
CA TRP A 123 9.21 5.73 -16.48
C TRP A 123 8.27 6.90 -16.27
N PRO A 124 7.41 7.22 -17.27
CA PRO A 124 6.42 8.27 -17.15
C PRO A 124 5.51 8.03 -15.96
N ARG A 125 5.13 9.11 -15.30
CA ARG A 125 4.09 9.16 -14.27
C ARG A 125 2.90 9.89 -14.87
N TYR A 126 1.72 9.50 -14.46
CA TYR A 126 0.49 10.14 -14.87
C TYR A 126 -0.16 10.79 -13.66
N ARG A 127 -0.43 12.10 -13.76
CA ARG A 127 -1.03 12.90 -12.70
C ARG A 127 -2.52 13.08 -12.94
N PHE A 128 -3.32 12.90 -11.90
CA PHE A 128 -4.76 13.20 -11.96
C PHE A 128 -4.98 14.71 -12.06
N ASN A 129 -5.64 15.15 -13.14
CA ASN A 129 -6.04 16.53 -13.35
C ASN A 129 -7.49 16.71 -12.84
N HIS A 130 -7.66 17.46 -11.76
CA HIS A 130 -8.95 17.68 -11.09
C HIS A 130 -9.97 18.39 -11.97
N ALA A 131 -9.52 19.36 -12.79
CA ALA A 131 -10.42 20.12 -13.66
C ALA A 131 -10.97 19.26 -14.80
N LYS A 132 -10.15 18.39 -15.36
CA LYS A 132 -10.52 17.50 -16.48
C LYS A 132 -11.04 16.14 -16.02
N ARG A 133 -10.88 15.78 -14.76
CA ARG A 133 -11.12 14.45 -14.20
C ARG A 133 -10.46 13.33 -15.03
N ALA A 134 -9.25 13.58 -15.48
CA ALA A 134 -8.48 12.70 -16.36
C ALA A 134 -7.01 12.69 -15.94
N TYR A 135 -6.26 11.73 -16.44
CA TYR A 135 -4.83 11.64 -16.18
C TYR A 135 -4.02 12.28 -17.31
N GLU A 136 -2.99 13.00 -16.95
CA GLU A 136 -2.04 13.64 -17.86
C GLU A 136 -0.62 13.26 -17.48
N VAL A 137 0.31 13.25 -18.44
CA VAL A 137 1.72 12.96 -18.18
C VAL A 137 2.28 13.97 -17.19
N ASP A 138 2.83 13.48 -16.09
CA ASP A 138 3.57 14.30 -15.13
C ASP A 138 4.98 14.55 -15.66
N ARG A 139 5.31 15.81 -15.85
CA ARG A 139 6.62 16.23 -16.37
C ARG A 139 7.74 16.16 -15.32
N ASN A 140 7.39 15.99 -14.05
CA ASN A 140 8.37 15.84 -12.98
C ASN A 140 8.89 14.41 -12.92
N THR A 141 10.16 14.23 -13.27
CA THR A 141 10.84 12.93 -13.28
C THR A 141 11.82 12.74 -12.12
N GLU A 142 11.90 13.70 -11.18
CA GLU A 142 12.81 13.57 -10.04
C GLU A 142 12.49 12.32 -9.20
N PRO A 143 13.51 11.58 -8.77
CA PRO A 143 13.32 10.38 -7.95
C PRO A 143 12.75 10.73 -6.56
N PHE A 144 12.00 9.81 -6.00
CA PHE A 144 11.55 9.89 -4.61
C PHE A 144 12.64 9.35 -3.68
N THR A 145 12.91 10.07 -2.59
CA THR A 145 13.88 9.67 -1.56
C THR A 145 13.23 9.03 -0.34
N GLY A 146 11.98 9.39 -0.03
CA GLY A 146 11.17 8.79 1.02
C GLY A 146 9.84 8.27 0.46
N ILE A 147 9.45 7.04 0.85
CA ILE A 147 8.23 6.40 0.38
C ILE A 147 7.45 5.83 1.56
N ILE A 148 6.32 6.43 1.87
CA ILE A 148 5.40 5.95 2.89
C ILE A 148 4.62 4.75 2.33
N ALA A 149 4.58 3.65 3.09
CA ALA A 149 3.89 2.42 2.70
C ALA A 149 3.05 1.86 3.86
N GLY A 150 1.84 1.43 3.56
CA GLY A 150 0.88 0.87 4.54
C GLY A 150 1.18 -0.58 4.89
N VAL A 151 2.37 -0.84 5.43
CA VAL A 151 2.85 -2.15 5.85
C VAL A 151 2.56 -2.34 7.33
N ARG A 152 2.01 -3.50 7.70
CA ARG A 152 1.82 -3.95 9.09
C ARG A 152 2.63 -5.21 9.36
N ALA A 153 3.17 -5.32 10.58
CA ALA A 153 3.97 -6.48 10.97
C ALA A 153 3.13 -7.78 11.07
N ASP A 154 1.83 -7.66 11.40
CA ASP A 154 0.93 -8.81 11.56
C ASP A 154 0.41 -9.41 10.24
N GLU A 155 0.53 -8.68 9.12
CA GLU A 155 -0.03 -9.08 7.84
C GLU A 155 0.66 -10.33 7.26
N GLU A 156 1.98 -10.44 7.52
CA GLU A 156 2.81 -11.54 7.02
C GLU A 156 4.16 -11.59 7.74
N GLY A 157 4.69 -12.79 7.99
CA GLY A 157 5.92 -13.00 8.77
C GLY A 157 7.16 -12.27 8.23
N SER A 158 7.29 -12.10 6.92
CA SER A 158 8.41 -11.33 6.35
C SER A 158 8.37 -9.84 6.70
N ARG A 159 7.16 -9.30 6.95
CA ARG A 159 6.96 -7.88 7.29
C ARG A 159 7.29 -7.55 8.74
N SER A 160 7.31 -8.52 9.63
CA SER A 160 7.70 -8.34 11.03
C SER A 160 9.17 -7.92 11.21
N LYS A 161 9.99 -8.09 10.17
CA LYS A 161 11.41 -7.70 10.15
C LYS A 161 11.64 -6.23 9.73
N GLU A 162 10.59 -5.50 9.33
CA GLU A 162 10.71 -4.11 8.90
C GLU A 162 10.94 -3.16 10.06
N ARG A 163 11.52 -2.00 9.72
CA ARG A 163 11.66 -0.83 10.58
C ARG A 163 10.67 0.25 10.16
N TYR A 164 10.42 1.24 11.03
CA TYR A 164 9.63 2.41 10.66
C TYR A 164 10.28 3.20 9.53
N PHE A 165 11.61 3.32 9.56
CA PHE A 165 12.42 3.92 8.50
C PHE A 165 13.40 2.87 7.98
N SER A 166 13.03 2.17 6.92
CA SER A 166 13.76 1.03 6.38
C SER A 166 14.45 1.41 5.07
N PRO A 167 15.77 1.60 5.07
CA PRO A 167 16.52 1.98 3.88
C PRO A 167 16.52 0.86 2.84
N ARG A 168 16.63 1.29 1.58
CA ARG A 168 16.79 0.43 0.41
C ARG A 168 18.07 0.84 -0.32
N THR A 169 18.81 -0.13 -0.83
CA THR A 169 19.99 0.12 -1.66
C THR A 169 19.63 0.92 -2.91
N GLY A 170 20.62 1.42 -3.63
CA GLY A 170 20.43 2.07 -4.94
C GLY A 170 19.72 1.20 -5.99
N GLN A 171 19.71 -0.13 -5.80
CA GLN A 171 18.94 -1.08 -6.61
C GLN A 171 17.54 -1.35 -6.06
N SER A 172 17.12 -0.59 -5.07
CA SER A 172 15.83 -0.75 -4.36
C SER A 172 15.68 -2.07 -3.58
N LEU A 173 16.78 -2.75 -3.29
CA LEU A 173 16.78 -3.95 -2.45
C LEU A 173 16.76 -3.55 -0.97
N TRP A 174 16.22 -4.43 -0.12
CA TRP A 174 16.29 -4.25 1.33
C TRP A 174 17.75 -4.27 1.78
N ASP A 175 18.17 -3.20 2.46
CA ASP A 175 19.54 -3.10 2.97
C ASP A 175 19.66 -3.83 4.30
N VAL A 176 20.26 -5.01 4.28
CA VAL A 176 20.44 -5.84 5.48
C VAL A 176 21.45 -5.21 6.46
N GLY A 177 22.44 -4.48 5.95
CA GLY A 177 23.54 -3.92 6.72
C GLY A 177 23.20 -2.61 7.41
N ASP A 178 22.33 -1.79 6.83
CA ASP A 178 21.97 -0.47 7.34
C ASP A 178 20.49 -0.43 7.76
N GLN A 179 20.15 -1.16 8.83
CA GLN A 179 18.84 -1.07 9.49
C GLN A 179 19.05 -0.39 10.85
N PRO A 180 18.96 0.95 10.92
CA PRO A 180 19.31 1.69 12.12
C PRO A 180 18.38 1.35 13.27
N PRO A 181 18.89 1.33 14.53
CA PRO A 181 18.03 1.17 15.69
C PRO A 181 17.12 2.39 15.86
N GLU A 182 15.86 2.13 16.24
CA GLU A 182 14.81 3.14 16.38
C GLU A 182 14.43 3.32 17.85
N PHE A 183 15.43 3.72 18.68
CA PHE A 183 15.22 3.95 20.10
C PHE A 183 14.56 5.31 20.35
N TRP A 184 13.68 5.37 21.34
CA TRP A 184 13.03 6.60 21.83
C TRP A 184 12.31 7.42 20.73
N ASN A 185 11.75 6.74 19.71
CA ASN A 185 11.11 7.36 18.55
C ASN A 185 12.02 8.32 17.75
N GLN A 186 13.33 8.06 17.78
CA GLN A 186 14.29 8.78 16.94
C GLN A 186 14.53 7.97 15.66
N TYR A 187 14.41 8.63 14.53
CA TYR A 187 14.50 8.00 13.22
C TYR A 187 15.65 8.61 12.41
N LYS A 188 16.43 7.75 11.76
CA LYS A 188 17.44 8.18 10.81
C LYS A 188 16.73 8.61 9.50
N THR A 189 16.97 9.84 9.07
CA THR A 189 16.39 10.41 7.85
C THR A 189 17.43 10.78 6.80
N GLU A 190 18.72 10.77 7.16
CA GLU A 190 19.84 11.02 6.26
C GLU A 190 20.53 9.71 5.87
N PHE A 191 20.62 9.46 4.57
CA PHE A 191 21.19 8.24 3.99
C PHE A 191 22.10 8.60 2.82
N ALA A 192 22.92 7.64 2.38
CA ALA A 192 23.83 7.82 1.25
C ALA A 192 23.05 8.22 -0.03
N PRO A 193 23.65 9.03 -0.91
CA PRO A 193 23.04 9.35 -2.21
C PRO A 193 22.62 8.12 -3.00
N GLY A 194 21.45 8.17 -3.62
CA GLY A 194 20.88 7.03 -4.36
C GLY A 194 20.11 6.03 -3.51
N THR A 195 20.15 6.15 -2.17
CA THR A 195 19.29 5.38 -1.27
C THR A 195 17.88 5.98 -1.25
N HIS A 196 16.85 5.14 -1.21
CA HIS A 196 15.51 5.58 -0.82
C HIS A 196 15.06 4.84 0.43
N VAL A 197 14.19 5.47 1.21
CA VAL A 197 13.73 4.92 2.49
C VAL A 197 12.26 4.58 2.41
N ARG A 198 11.89 3.38 2.85
CA ARG A 198 10.50 2.99 3.09
C ARG A 198 10.10 3.38 4.49
N ILE A 199 8.96 4.05 4.61
CA ILE A 199 8.44 4.53 5.89
C ILE A 199 7.12 3.80 6.16
N HIS A 200 7.02 3.16 7.35
CA HIS A 200 5.93 2.26 7.70
C HIS A 200 5.16 2.74 8.94
N PRO A 201 4.29 3.76 8.84
CA PRO A 201 3.58 4.32 9.99
C PRO A 201 2.60 3.35 10.66
N LEU A 202 2.18 2.28 9.94
CA LEU A 202 1.21 1.30 10.42
C LEU A 202 1.87 0.02 10.95
N LEU A 203 3.18 0.00 11.19
CA LEU A 203 3.91 -1.24 11.49
C LEU A 203 3.35 -2.00 12.70
N ASP A 204 2.95 -1.30 13.76
CA ASP A 204 2.39 -1.89 14.99
C ASP A 204 0.88 -2.14 14.94
N TRP A 205 0.20 -1.74 13.86
CA TRP A 205 -1.23 -1.93 13.73
C TRP A 205 -1.57 -3.38 13.40
N THR A 206 -2.68 -3.88 13.94
CA THR A 206 -3.27 -5.17 13.55
C THR A 206 -4.44 -4.96 12.58
N GLU A 207 -4.85 -6.03 11.89
CA GLU A 207 -6.06 -5.97 11.04
C GLU A 207 -7.28 -5.51 11.84
N LEU A 208 -7.42 -5.97 13.07
CA LEU A 208 -8.50 -5.54 13.97
C LEU A 208 -8.43 -4.04 14.26
N ASN A 209 -7.25 -3.52 14.57
CA ASN A 209 -7.06 -2.08 14.82
C ASN A 209 -7.44 -1.23 13.59
N ILE A 210 -7.10 -1.70 12.38
CA ILE A 210 -7.49 -1.02 11.14
C ILE A 210 -9.00 -0.91 11.02
N TRP A 211 -9.74 -2.01 11.25
CA TRP A 211 -11.20 -1.99 11.16
C TRP A 211 -11.87 -1.19 12.29
N GLU A 212 -11.37 -1.28 13.52
CA GLU A 212 -11.84 -0.46 14.63
C GLU A 212 -11.61 1.03 14.39
N TYR A 213 -10.48 1.38 13.77
CA TYR A 213 -10.19 2.75 13.39
C TYR A 213 -11.06 3.24 12.23
N ILE A 214 -11.30 2.40 11.21
CA ILE A 214 -12.26 2.69 10.13
C ILE A 214 -13.63 2.99 10.70
N ARG A 215 -14.10 2.21 11.68
CA ARG A 215 -15.38 2.46 12.37
C ARG A 215 -15.37 3.80 13.12
N ARG A 216 -14.33 4.00 13.94
CA ARG A 216 -14.22 5.21 14.79
C ARG A 216 -14.23 6.51 13.98
N GLU A 217 -13.49 6.53 12.90
CA GLU A 217 -13.30 7.71 12.06
C GLU A 217 -14.26 7.77 10.86
N SER A 218 -15.13 6.78 10.69
CA SER A 218 -16.03 6.65 9.54
C SER A 218 -15.30 6.75 8.20
N ILE A 219 -14.14 6.08 8.09
CA ILE A 219 -13.30 6.12 6.89
C ILE A 219 -14.00 5.40 5.75
N PRO A 220 -14.18 6.02 4.59
CA PRO A 220 -14.75 5.33 3.43
C PRO A 220 -13.83 4.18 2.99
N THR A 221 -14.42 3.08 2.57
CA THR A 221 -13.72 1.91 2.05
C THR A 221 -14.37 1.40 0.76
N VAL A 222 -13.66 0.55 0.01
CA VAL A 222 -14.21 -0.06 -1.20
C VAL A 222 -15.31 -1.05 -0.82
N SER A 223 -16.44 -1.03 -1.55
CA SER A 223 -17.60 -1.91 -1.28
C SER A 223 -17.28 -3.41 -1.31
N LEU A 224 -16.22 -3.80 -2.00
CA LEU A 224 -15.74 -5.20 -2.08
C LEU A 224 -15.34 -5.81 -0.73
N TYR A 225 -15.11 -4.99 0.29
CA TYR A 225 -14.84 -5.49 1.64
C TYR A 225 -16.07 -6.05 2.36
N TYR A 226 -17.26 -5.79 1.83
CA TYR A 226 -18.55 -6.18 2.41
C TYR A 226 -19.24 -7.21 1.54
N ASN A 227 -20.00 -8.13 2.16
CA ASN A 227 -20.83 -9.05 1.44
C ASN A 227 -21.95 -8.31 0.70
N GLN A 228 -22.02 -8.50 -0.62
CA GLN A 228 -23.02 -7.90 -1.49
C GLN A 228 -24.27 -8.80 -1.69
N GLY A 229 -24.41 -9.88 -0.91
CA GLY A 229 -25.54 -10.79 -0.95
C GLY A 229 -25.21 -12.19 -1.48
N ASP A 230 -23.96 -12.45 -1.82
CA ASP A 230 -23.47 -13.74 -2.35
C ASP A 230 -22.77 -14.62 -1.30
N GLY A 231 -22.77 -14.21 -0.01
CA GLY A 231 -22.10 -14.93 1.07
C GLY A 231 -20.57 -14.82 1.03
N GLN A 232 -20.02 -13.82 0.32
CA GLN A 232 -18.60 -13.64 0.17
C GLN A 232 -18.20 -12.17 0.27
N ARG A 233 -16.96 -11.90 0.69
CA ARG A 233 -16.32 -10.58 0.67
C ARG A 233 -14.83 -10.71 0.43
N TYR A 234 -14.19 -9.64 0.00
CA TYR A 234 -12.73 -9.60 -0.02
C TYR A 234 -12.17 -9.22 1.36
N ARG A 235 -11.16 -9.92 1.83
CA ARG A 235 -10.40 -9.56 3.04
C ARG A 235 -9.18 -8.69 2.69
N SER A 236 -8.61 -8.91 1.52
CA SER A 236 -7.56 -8.06 0.94
C SER A 236 -7.81 -7.85 -0.55
N LEU A 237 -7.42 -6.69 -1.09
CA LEU A 237 -7.65 -6.31 -2.48
C LEU A 237 -6.34 -6.32 -3.29
N GLY A 238 -6.42 -6.82 -4.53
CA GLY A 238 -5.29 -6.91 -5.46
C GLY A 238 -5.74 -6.96 -6.92
N CYS A 239 -4.97 -7.65 -7.78
CA CYS A 239 -5.40 -7.90 -9.16
C CYS A 239 -6.52 -8.94 -9.17
N TRP A 240 -7.57 -8.70 -9.98
CA TRP A 240 -8.74 -9.59 -10.05
C TRP A 240 -8.40 -11.06 -10.36
N PRO A 241 -7.42 -11.39 -11.24
CA PRO A 241 -7.12 -12.79 -11.54
C PRO A 241 -6.38 -13.52 -10.40
N CYS A 242 -5.79 -12.75 -9.45
CA CYS A 242 -4.98 -13.30 -8.37
C CYS A 242 -5.61 -13.14 -6.98
N THR A 243 -6.77 -12.51 -6.86
CA THR A 243 -7.40 -12.25 -5.57
C THR A 243 -8.77 -12.91 -5.54
N LYS A 244 -9.01 -13.73 -4.51
CA LYS A 244 -10.28 -14.43 -4.30
C LYS A 244 -10.97 -13.91 -3.04
N PRO A 245 -12.30 -13.87 -3.03
CA PRO A 245 -13.07 -13.57 -1.84
C PRO A 245 -12.99 -14.71 -0.81
N VAL A 246 -13.34 -14.41 0.42
CA VAL A 246 -13.53 -15.35 1.52
C VAL A 246 -15.02 -15.49 1.82
N ARG A 247 -15.44 -16.64 2.37
CA ARG A 247 -16.82 -16.82 2.85
C ARG A 247 -17.08 -15.95 4.07
N SER A 248 -18.06 -15.07 3.95
CA SER A 248 -18.44 -14.14 5.01
C SER A 248 -19.78 -13.50 4.70
N ASP A 249 -20.64 -13.40 5.70
CA ASP A 249 -21.94 -12.72 5.60
C ASP A 249 -21.86 -11.25 6.05
N ALA A 250 -20.67 -10.79 6.49
CA ALA A 250 -20.48 -9.44 7.02
C ALA A 250 -20.74 -8.36 5.96
N ARG A 251 -21.72 -7.50 6.24
CA ARG A 251 -22.17 -6.38 5.38
C ARG A 251 -21.79 -5.02 5.94
N THR A 252 -21.35 -4.98 7.19
CA THR A 252 -20.99 -3.77 7.92
C THR A 252 -19.61 -3.87 8.54
N VAL A 253 -19.04 -2.73 8.92
CA VAL A 253 -17.76 -2.69 9.63
C VAL A 253 -17.86 -3.43 10.98
N ASP A 254 -18.97 -3.26 11.69
CA ASP A 254 -19.18 -3.92 13.00
C ASP A 254 -19.21 -5.45 12.88
N GLU A 255 -19.86 -5.97 11.84
CA GLU A 255 -19.87 -7.42 11.57
C GLU A 255 -18.48 -7.95 11.21
N ILE A 256 -17.67 -7.18 10.47
CA ILE A 256 -16.28 -7.55 10.18
C ILE A 256 -15.45 -7.58 11.47
N ILE A 257 -15.60 -6.57 12.33
CA ILE A 257 -14.92 -6.52 13.64
C ILE A 257 -15.30 -7.73 14.48
N GLU A 258 -16.58 -8.11 14.52
CA GLU A 258 -17.05 -9.28 15.26
C GLU A 258 -16.48 -10.59 14.70
N GLU A 259 -16.43 -10.76 13.38
CA GLU A 259 -15.77 -11.92 12.76
C GLU A 259 -14.29 -12.05 13.16
N LEU A 260 -13.58 -10.92 13.25
CA LEU A 260 -12.16 -10.91 13.65
C LEU A 260 -12.01 -11.23 15.14
N ARG A 261 -12.86 -10.66 16.02
CA ARG A 261 -12.82 -10.89 17.46
C ARG A 261 -13.20 -12.31 17.86
N THR A 262 -14.14 -12.92 17.16
CA THR A 262 -14.56 -14.31 17.38
C THR A 262 -13.56 -15.34 16.83
N GLY A 263 -12.49 -14.87 16.18
CA GLY A 263 -11.42 -15.73 15.68
C GLY A 263 -11.81 -16.53 14.41
N LYS A 264 -12.86 -16.14 13.69
CA LYS A 264 -13.27 -16.79 12.43
C LYS A 264 -12.12 -16.98 11.45
N PHE A 265 -11.16 -16.06 11.46
CA PHE A 265 -10.01 -16.06 10.57
C PHE A 265 -8.66 -16.27 11.30
N ALA A 266 -8.65 -16.74 12.55
CA ALA A 266 -7.44 -16.86 13.36
C ALA A 266 -6.33 -17.72 12.74
N ASN A 267 -6.71 -18.76 11.98
CA ASN A 267 -5.79 -19.68 11.30
C ASN A 267 -5.68 -19.43 9.79
N ILE A 268 -6.19 -18.31 9.32
CA ILE A 268 -6.21 -17.96 7.89
C ILE A 268 -5.48 -16.62 7.73
N ALA A 269 -4.29 -16.64 7.15
CA ALA A 269 -3.56 -15.41 6.87
C ALA A 269 -4.43 -14.44 6.05
N GLU A 270 -4.37 -13.15 6.33
CA GLU A 270 -5.18 -12.12 5.67
C GLU A 270 -5.07 -12.19 4.14
N ARG A 271 -3.88 -12.48 3.65
CA ARG A 271 -3.57 -12.57 2.22
C ARG A 271 -3.78 -13.96 1.62
N SER A 272 -4.28 -14.93 2.36
CA SER A 272 -4.50 -16.31 1.89
C SER A 272 -5.40 -16.41 0.64
N GLY A 273 -6.24 -15.40 0.39
CA GLY A 273 -7.01 -15.23 -0.85
C GLY A 273 -6.18 -14.84 -2.07
N ARG A 274 -4.91 -14.46 -1.89
CA ARG A 274 -4.03 -14.10 -2.98
C ARG A 274 -3.24 -15.33 -3.45
N ALA A 275 -3.39 -15.68 -4.71
CA ALA A 275 -2.80 -16.89 -5.26
C ALA A 275 -1.26 -16.89 -5.22
N GLN A 276 -0.64 -15.72 -5.31
CA GLN A 276 0.82 -15.57 -5.24
C GLN A 276 1.43 -15.93 -3.87
N ASP A 277 0.61 -15.96 -2.82
CA ASP A 277 1.04 -16.31 -1.46
C ASP A 277 1.02 -17.83 -1.22
N LYS A 278 0.52 -18.60 -2.18
CA LYS A 278 0.33 -20.05 -2.10
C LYS A 278 1.34 -20.87 -2.92
N ASP A 279 1.95 -20.25 -3.93
CA ASP A 279 2.67 -21.02 -4.95
C ASP A 279 4.04 -21.56 -4.49
N ASP A 280 4.62 -21.08 -3.39
CA ASP A 280 5.76 -21.72 -2.69
C ASP A 280 6.23 -20.83 -1.54
N GLY A 281 6.05 -21.15 -0.33
CA GLY A 281 6.34 -20.38 0.89
C GLY A 281 7.51 -19.36 0.92
N GLY A 282 8.18 -19.15 -0.22
CA GLY A 282 9.25 -18.18 -0.45
C GLY A 282 8.94 -17.05 -1.43
N GLY A 283 7.82 -17.13 -2.18
CA GLY A 283 7.56 -16.18 -3.27
C GLY A 283 7.47 -14.72 -2.83
N LEU A 284 6.81 -14.44 -1.72
CA LEU A 284 6.72 -13.08 -1.16
C LEU A 284 8.04 -12.60 -0.55
N GLU A 285 8.78 -13.46 0.12
CA GLU A 285 10.11 -13.14 0.65
C GLU A 285 11.07 -12.75 -0.49
N THR A 286 11.03 -13.49 -1.60
CA THR A 286 11.83 -13.21 -2.81
C THR A 286 11.41 -11.87 -3.43
N LEU A 287 10.13 -11.68 -3.71
CA LEU A 287 9.62 -10.44 -4.28
C LEU A 287 9.94 -9.22 -3.40
N ARG A 288 9.91 -9.41 -2.08
CA ARG A 288 10.23 -8.37 -1.14
C ARG A 288 11.71 -8.04 -1.09
N ARG A 289 12.59 -9.05 -1.08
CA ARG A 289 14.03 -8.88 -1.24
C ARG A 289 14.34 -8.10 -2.50
N ASP A 290 13.61 -8.37 -3.58
CA ASP A 290 13.74 -7.71 -4.88
C ASP A 290 13.07 -6.31 -4.93
N GLY A 291 12.56 -5.81 -3.81
CA GLY A 291 12.02 -4.46 -3.67
C GLY A 291 10.50 -4.33 -3.85
N TYR A 292 9.76 -5.45 -3.88
CA TYR A 292 8.31 -5.41 -3.69
C TYR A 292 7.98 -5.02 -2.24
N MET A 293 6.88 -4.28 -2.05
CA MET A 293 6.43 -3.77 -0.72
C MET A 293 6.30 -4.85 0.32
#